data_3bc633cfaf471c07ad45eea8f65c8512
#
_entry.id   3bc633cfaf471c07ad45eea8f65c8512
#
_cell.length_a   1.000
_cell.length_b   1.000
_cell.length_c   1.000
_cell.angle_alpha   90.00
_cell.angle_beta   90.00
_cell.angle_gamma   90.00
#
_symmetry.space_group_name_H-M   'P 1'
#
loop_
_entity.id
_entity.type
_entity.pdbx_description
1 polymer ?
#
loop_
_entity_poly.entity_id
_entity_poly.type
_entity_poly.pdbx_seq_one_letter_code
_entity_poly.pdbx_strand_id
1 'polypeptide(L)'
;MIIDSYDINSEPIVKLENFYGEKQHLVKKCMVIFSKVIYEYMLEKFPCRQIAEVRACNGNIPVWSLPYEEETIAFYLTPIGSALAAGTIAEVNHLTGASVFIMFGSCGSLDKEATDGKFILPTEAYRGEGLSYYFAEPQDYIKIKNTDKLAEFFKERKLPYVQGRVWTTDSMLRETVNLVNKRKEEGCIAVEMELAGVQAICDFY
;
A
#
# COMPACT_ATOMS: atom_id res chain seq x y z
N MET A 1 -11.46 -15.69 16.57
CA MET A 1 -10.67 -15.81 15.30
C MET A 1 -10.22 -14.42 14.89
N ILE A 2 -9.38 -14.26 13.88
CA ILE A 2 -8.93 -12.92 13.45
C ILE A 2 -10.09 -11.97 13.10
N ILE A 3 -11.19 -12.52 12.61
CA ILE A 3 -12.41 -11.76 12.30
C ILE A 3 -13.05 -11.09 13.53
N ASP A 4 -12.71 -11.51 14.74
CA ASP A 4 -13.20 -10.92 16.00
C ASP A 4 -12.40 -9.65 16.40
N SER A 5 -11.37 -9.29 15.59
CA SER A 5 -10.52 -8.12 15.86
C SER A 5 -11.09 -6.80 15.35
N TYR A 6 -12.21 -6.82 14.62
CA TYR A 6 -12.87 -5.64 14.12
C TYR A 6 -13.69 -4.94 15.21
N ASP A 7 -13.17 -3.84 15.70
CA ASP A 7 -13.83 -2.98 16.72
C ASP A 7 -13.56 -1.51 16.43
N ILE A 8 -14.41 -0.91 15.60
CA ILE A 8 -14.33 0.52 15.23
C ILE A 8 -15.08 1.44 16.19
N ASN A 9 -15.84 0.87 17.15
CA ASN A 9 -16.67 1.64 18.06
C ASN A 9 -15.96 2.03 19.36
N SER A 10 -14.86 1.34 19.69
CA SER A 10 -14.02 1.64 20.84
C SER A 10 -12.86 2.57 20.47
N GLU A 11 -12.53 3.50 21.37
CA GLU A 11 -11.34 4.32 21.20
C GLU A 11 -10.05 3.48 21.36
N PRO A 12 -9.05 3.67 20.48
CA PRO A 12 -7.75 3.05 20.66
C PRO A 12 -7.05 3.62 21.89
N ILE A 13 -6.46 2.74 22.70
CA ILE A 13 -5.65 3.13 23.86
C ILE A 13 -4.36 3.84 23.41
N VAL A 14 -3.78 3.37 22.30
CA VAL A 14 -2.55 3.93 21.73
C VAL A 14 -2.92 4.79 20.52
N LYS A 15 -2.55 6.07 20.57
CA LYS A 15 -2.81 7.04 19.49
C LYS A 15 -1.49 7.57 18.92
N LEU A 16 -1.46 7.94 17.66
CA LEU A 16 -0.26 8.47 17.00
C LEU A 16 0.25 9.76 17.66
N GLU A 17 -0.66 10.57 18.21
CA GLU A 17 -0.34 11.78 18.98
C GLU A 17 0.55 11.48 20.20
N ASN A 18 0.44 10.29 20.80
CA ASN A 18 1.27 9.89 21.94
C ASN A 18 2.74 9.72 21.56
N PHE A 19 3.03 9.42 20.28
CA PHE A 19 4.41 9.22 19.78
C PHE A 19 4.97 10.42 19.05
N TYR A 20 4.11 11.16 18.33
CA TYR A 20 4.53 12.18 17.37
C TYR A 20 4.01 13.57 17.67
N GLY A 21 3.13 13.75 18.69
CA GLY A 21 2.44 15.01 18.94
C GLY A 21 1.35 15.30 17.91
N GLU A 22 1.07 16.56 17.65
CA GLU A 22 0.00 16.98 16.75
C GLU A 22 0.27 16.59 15.29
N LYS A 23 -0.82 16.23 14.57
CA LYS A 23 -0.78 15.91 13.14
C LYS A 23 -0.26 17.09 12.32
N GLN A 24 0.68 16.83 11.42
CA GLN A 24 1.26 17.84 10.55
C GLN A 24 0.51 17.95 9.22
N HIS A 25 0.74 19.04 8.46
CA HIS A 25 0.13 19.33 7.16
C HIS A 25 1.18 19.90 6.19
N LEU A 26 2.15 19.08 5.82
CA LEU A 26 3.32 19.49 5.02
C LEU A 26 3.10 19.22 3.52
N VAL A 27 2.45 18.10 3.17
CA VAL A 27 2.20 17.66 1.79
C VAL A 27 0.85 16.98 1.67
N LYS A 28 0.30 16.91 0.45
CA LYS A 28 -0.97 16.21 0.17
C LYS A 28 -0.78 14.81 -0.40
N LYS A 29 0.31 14.60 -1.16
CA LYS A 29 0.55 13.37 -1.93
C LYS A 29 1.83 12.68 -1.47
N CYS A 30 1.80 11.35 -1.40
CA CYS A 30 2.96 10.56 -1.01
C CYS A 30 3.08 9.30 -1.89
N MET A 31 4.30 9.01 -2.36
CA MET A 31 4.63 7.76 -3.04
C MET A 31 5.19 6.76 -2.03
N VAL A 32 4.64 5.54 -2.08
CA VAL A 32 5.06 4.40 -1.25
C VAL A 32 5.91 3.48 -2.13
N ILE A 33 7.21 3.43 -1.86
CA ILE A 33 8.20 2.77 -2.73
C ILE A 33 8.70 1.50 -2.04
N PHE A 34 8.64 0.35 -2.72
CA PHE A 34 9.18 -0.92 -2.24
C PHE A 34 10.60 -1.22 -2.77
N SER A 35 11.00 -0.57 -3.84
CA SER A 35 12.30 -0.80 -4.47
C SER A 35 13.37 0.16 -3.94
N LYS A 36 14.38 -0.39 -3.28
CA LYS A 36 15.55 0.38 -2.83
C LYS A 36 16.26 1.08 -4.01
N VAL A 37 16.34 0.42 -5.16
CA VAL A 37 16.96 0.98 -6.38
C VAL A 37 16.22 2.24 -6.85
N ILE A 38 14.88 2.20 -6.88
CA ILE A 38 14.07 3.38 -7.25
C ILE A 38 14.22 4.48 -6.20
N TYR A 39 14.19 4.12 -4.92
CA TYR A 39 14.35 5.06 -3.84
C TYR A 39 15.70 5.80 -3.89
N GLU A 40 16.79 5.07 -4.07
CA GLU A 40 18.14 5.64 -4.21
C GLU A 40 18.28 6.50 -5.49
N TYR A 41 17.70 6.04 -6.60
CA TYR A 41 17.63 6.83 -7.83
C TYR A 41 16.93 8.17 -7.62
N MET A 42 15.81 8.17 -6.89
CA MET A 42 15.10 9.42 -6.59
C MET A 42 15.94 10.37 -5.75
N LEU A 43 16.61 9.87 -4.72
CA LEU A 43 17.52 10.68 -3.88
C LEU A 43 18.69 11.26 -4.66
N GLU A 44 19.20 10.53 -5.63
CA GLU A 44 20.32 10.98 -6.47
C GLU A 44 19.90 12.02 -7.52
N LYS A 45 18.73 11.84 -8.15
CA LYS A 45 18.32 12.61 -9.34
C LYS A 45 17.50 13.85 -9.04
N PHE A 46 16.86 13.92 -7.87
CA PHE A 46 15.95 15.00 -7.53
C PHE A 46 16.43 15.79 -6.29
N PRO A 47 16.11 17.09 -6.18
CA PRO A 47 16.45 17.90 -5.01
C PRO A 47 15.55 17.52 -3.82
N CYS A 48 15.86 16.40 -3.18
CA CYS A 48 15.10 15.85 -2.08
C CYS A 48 15.46 16.51 -0.74
N ARG A 49 14.44 16.70 0.11
CA ARG A 49 14.59 17.18 1.48
C ARG A 49 13.86 16.23 2.43
N GLN A 50 14.53 15.78 3.48
CA GLN A 50 13.84 15.03 4.54
C GLN A 50 12.88 15.94 5.30
N ILE A 51 11.61 15.56 5.40
CA ILE A 51 10.53 16.34 6.03
C ILE A 51 9.97 15.67 7.29
N ALA A 52 10.13 14.36 7.42
CA ALA A 52 9.67 13.60 8.58
C ALA A 52 10.50 12.31 8.73
N GLU A 53 10.26 11.59 9.82
CA GLU A 53 10.87 10.30 10.09
C GLU A 53 9.92 9.44 10.92
N VAL A 54 9.57 8.25 10.42
CA VAL A 54 8.86 7.25 11.19
C VAL A 54 9.87 6.56 12.10
N ARG A 55 9.58 6.53 13.41
CA ARG A 55 10.48 6.00 14.43
C ARG A 55 10.15 4.54 14.72
N ALA A 56 11.10 3.66 14.47
CA ALA A 56 10.97 2.24 14.78
C ALA A 56 12.21 1.73 15.52
N CYS A 57 12.02 0.78 16.43
CA CYS A 57 13.12 0.24 17.26
C CYS A 57 14.17 -0.54 16.46
N ASN A 58 13.84 -0.97 15.25
CA ASN A 58 14.74 -1.67 14.33
C ASN A 58 15.32 -0.79 13.21
N GLY A 59 15.16 0.52 13.31
CA GLY A 59 15.63 1.50 12.35
C GLY A 59 14.54 2.44 11.87
N ASN A 60 14.85 3.71 11.78
CA ASN A 60 13.92 4.74 11.38
C ASN A 60 13.69 4.75 9.86
N ILE A 61 12.52 5.21 9.43
CA ILE A 61 12.15 5.35 8.02
C ILE A 61 12.09 6.84 7.69
N PRO A 62 13.08 7.40 6.96
CA PRO A 62 13.04 8.79 6.55
C PRO A 62 11.98 9.01 5.47
N VAL A 63 11.20 10.09 5.64
CA VAL A 63 10.23 10.57 4.67
C VAL A 63 10.79 11.80 3.99
N TRP A 64 10.93 11.72 2.69
CA TRP A 64 11.51 12.76 1.85
C TRP A 64 10.42 13.49 1.09
N SER A 65 10.71 14.72 0.70
CA SER A 65 9.91 15.47 -0.25
C SER A 65 10.75 15.92 -1.44
N LEU A 66 10.09 16.10 -2.57
CA LEU A 66 10.65 16.71 -3.77
C LEU A 66 9.62 17.62 -4.43
N PRO A 67 10.05 18.68 -5.14
CA PRO A 67 9.17 19.47 -5.98
C PRO A 67 8.77 18.66 -7.22
N TYR A 68 7.49 18.67 -7.56
CA TYR A 68 6.94 18.05 -8.76
C TYR A 68 5.89 18.98 -9.37
N GLU A 69 6.18 19.53 -10.55
CA GLU A 69 5.38 20.59 -11.17
C GLU A 69 5.19 21.76 -10.20
N GLU A 70 3.96 22.13 -9.87
CA GLU A 70 3.62 23.22 -8.95
C GLU A 70 3.40 22.75 -7.50
N GLU A 71 3.61 21.45 -7.23
CA GLU A 71 3.35 20.83 -5.93
C GLU A 71 4.65 20.30 -5.30
N THR A 72 4.55 20.00 -4.01
CA THR A 72 5.55 19.19 -3.29
C THR A 72 4.93 17.83 -2.98
N ILE A 73 5.60 16.76 -3.36
CA ILE A 73 5.18 15.39 -3.06
C ILE A 73 6.15 14.73 -2.11
N ALA A 74 5.65 13.86 -1.25
CA ALA A 74 6.49 13.05 -0.39
C ALA A 74 6.76 11.66 -0.99
N PHE A 75 7.80 11.00 -0.48
CA PHE A 75 8.05 9.58 -0.74
C PHE A 75 8.87 8.96 0.38
N TYR A 76 8.79 7.65 0.50
CA TYR A 76 9.61 6.87 1.43
C TYR A 76 9.77 5.43 0.94
N LEU A 77 10.81 4.75 1.45
CA LEU A 77 10.99 3.32 1.25
C LEU A 77 10.21 2.57 2.34
N THR A 78 9.15 1.88 1.94
CA THR A 78 8.29 1.15 2.87
C THR A 78 8.88 -0.23 3.21
N PRO A 79 8.67 -0.74 4.42
CA PRO A 79 8.90 -2.15 4.72
C PRO A 79 7.88 -3.04 3.98
N ILE A 80 8.22 -4.32 3.83
CA ILE A 80 7.39 -5.33 3.17
C ILE A 80 6.43 -5.96 4.19
N GLY A 81 5.25 -6.32 3.71
CA GLY A 81 4.20 -6.98 4.48
C GLY A 81 3.10 -6.03 4.95
N SER A 82 1.87 -6.53 4.92
CA SER A 82 0.65 -5.75 5.12
C SER A 82 0.69 -4.92 6.42
N ALA A 83 1.04 -5.54 7.55
CA ALA A 83 1.07 -4.88 8.84
C ALA A 83 2.05 -3.70 8.90
N LEU A 84 3.26 -3.88 8.35
CA LEU A 84 4.29 -2.85 8.41
C LEU A 84 4.03 -1.74 7.38
N ALA A 85 3.72 -2.09 6.14
CA ALA A 85 3.48 -1.09 5.09
C ALA A 85 2.26 -0.21 5.41
N ALA A 86 1.15 -0.81 5.82
CA ALA A 86 -0.06 -0.06 6.15
C ALA A 86 0.09 0.75 7.45
N GLY A 87 0.72 0.21 8.49
CA GLY A 87 1.04 0.96 9.71
C GLY A 87 1.89 2.19 9.41
N THR A 88 2.94 2.02 8.58
CA THR A 88 3.78 3.14 8.15
C THR A 88 3.00 4.21 7.38
N ILE A 89 2.01 3.84 6.55
CA ILE A 89 1.13 4.82 5.88
C ILE A 89 0.37 5.68 6.89
N ALA A 90 -0.19 5.08 7.96
CA ALA A 90 -0.89 5.83 9.00
C ALA A 90 0.04 6.81 9.72
N GLU A 91 1.26 6.38 10.03
CA GLU A 91 2.27 7.25 10.66
C GLU A 91 2.72 8.38 9.72
N VAL A 92 2.96 8.08 8.43
CA VAL A 92 3.30 9.09 7.42
C VAL A 92 2.15 10.07 7.19
N ASN A 93 0.90 9.61 7.18
CA ASN A 93 -0.28 10.50 7.15
C ASN A 93 -0.26 11.46 8.34
N HIS A 94 0.02 10.98 9.53
CA HIS A 94 0.09 11.79 10.75
C HIS A 94 1.25 12.81 10.70
N LEU A 95 2.44 12.35 10.33
CA LEU A 95 3.67 13.13 10.29
C LEU A 95 3.74 14.16 9.15
N THR A 96 2.99 13.98 8.08
CA THR A 96 3.09 14.83 6.88
C THR A 96 1.78 15.44 6.43
N GLY A 97 0.64 14.91 6.85
CA GLY A 97 -0.69 15.28 6.37
C GLY A 97 -1.04 14.71 5.00
N ALA A 98 -0.18 13.86 4.42
CA ALA A 98 -0.47 13.22 3.14
C ALA A 98 -1.77 12.41 3.22
N SER A 99 -2.71 12.69 2.32
CA SER A 99 -4.03 12.03 2.25
C SER A 99 -4.27 11.31 0.91
N VAL A 100 -3.31 11.40 -0.02
CA VAL A 100 -3.31 10.67 -1.29
C VAL A 100 -2.02 9.87 -1.38
N PHE A 101 -2.15 8.55 -1.36
CA PHE A 101 -1.02 7.63 -1.47
C PHE A 101 -1.07 6.91 -2.80
N ILE A 102 0.08 6.82 -3.48
CA ILE A 102 0.29 5.93 -4.61
C ILE A 102 1.32 4.88 -4.20
N MET A 103 0.91 3.62 -4.24
CA MET A 103 1.75 2.49 -3.92
C MET A 103 2.06 1.72 -5.21
N PHE A 104 3.30 1.37 -5.43
CA PHE A 104 3.70 0.54 -6.55
C PHE A 104 4.87 -0.38 -6.15
N GLY A 105 4.85 -1.57 -6.68
CA GLY A 105 5.83 -2.61 -6.39
C GLY A 105 5.74 -3.75 -7.39
N SER A 106 6.46 -4.83 -7.13
CA SER A 106 6.38 -6.07 -7.89
C SER A 106 5.39 -7.04 -7.24
N CYS A 107 4.85 -7.95 -8.03
CA CYS A 107 3.96 -9.02 -7.59
C CYS A 107 4.26 -10.32 -8.33
N GLY A 108 3.79 -11.44 -7.79
CA GLY A 108 3.78 -12.72 -8.48
C GLY A 108 2.60 -12.79 -9.46
N SER A 109 2.87 -13.14 -10.73
CA SER A 109 1.80 -13.39 -11.69
C SER A 109 1.15 -14.74 -11.44
N LEU A 110 -0.17 -14.76 -11.34
CA LEU A 110 -0.96 -16.01 -11.31
C LEU A 110 -1.54 -16.37 -12.69
N ASP A 111 -1.61 -15.39 -13.59
CA ASP A 111 -2.07 -15.56 -14.96
C ASP A 111 -1.08 -14.88 -15.92
N LYS A 112 -0.12 -15.66 -16.44
CA LYS A 112 0.91 -15.16 -17.32
C LYS A 112 0.34 -14.54 -18.59
N GLU A 113 -0.67 -15.15 -19.20
CA GLU A 113 -1.25 -14.70 -20.46
C GLU A 113 -1.93 -13.33 -20.30
N ALA A 114 -2.64 -13.13 -19.20
CA ALA A 114 -3.29 -11.88 -18.90
C ALA A 114 -2.30 -10.76 -18.53
N THR A 115 -1.20 -11.08 -17.83
CA THR A 115 -0.33 -10.08 -17.15
C THR A 115 0.98 -9.77 -17.86
N ASP A 116 1.42 -10.61 -18.82
CA ASP A 116 2.74 -10.47 -19.46
C ASP A 116 2.91 -9.12 -20.14
N GLY A 117 3.98 -8.41 -19.77
CA GLY A 117 4.30 -7.07 -20.29
C GLY A 117 3.33 -5.96 -19.89
N LYS A 118 2.48 -6.16 -18.87
CA LYS A 118 1.47 -5.21 -18.44
C LYS A 118 1.63 -4.82 -16.97
N PHE A 119 1.22 -3.61 -16.65
CA PHE A 119 0.96 -3.20 -15.27
C PHE A 119 -0.36 -3.81 -14.78
N ILE A 120 -0.39 -4.24 -13.53
CA ILE A 120 -1.60 -4.77 -12.90
C ILE A 120 -2.23 -3.67 -12.06
N LEU A 121 -3.48 -3.33 -12.38
CA LEU A 121 -4.30 -2.39 -11.62
C LEU A 121 -5.33 -3.20 -10.84
N PRO A 122 -5.14 -3.39 -9.53
CA PRO A 122 -6.02 -4.21 -8.71
C PRO A 122 -7.43 -3.64 -8.59
N THR A 123 -8.45 -4.48 -8.73
CA THR A 123 -9.86 -4.10 -8.51
C THR A 123 -10.34 -4.49 -7.12
N GLU A 124 -9.91 -5.65 -6.64
CA GLU A 124 -10.17 -6.19 -5.31
C GLU A 124 -8.95 -6.97 -4.84
N ALA A 125 -8.74 -7.03 -3.54
CA ALA A 125 -7.69 -7.85 -2.93
C ALA A 125 -8.31 -8.90 -2.01
N TYR A 126 -7.94 -10.19 -2.20
CA TYR A 126 -8.21 -11.24 -1.24
C TYR A 126 -7.41 -10.98 0.04
N ARG A 127 -8.08 -11.03 1.18
CA ARG A 127 -7.52 -10.70 2.50
C ARG A 127 -6.88 -11.94 3.14
N GLY A 128 -5.76 -12.40 2.55
CA GLY A 128 -4.96 -13.52 3.06
C GLY A 128 -3.91 -13.07 4.10
N GLU A 129 -4.17 -12.00 4.82
CA GLU A 129 -3.31 -11.36 5.80
C GLU A 129 -4.11 -10.99 7.06
N GLY A 130 -3.46 -10.49 8.10
CA GLY A 130 -4.10 -10.25 9.38
C GLY A 130 -4.55 -8.82 9.64
N LEU A 131 -3.84 -7.80 9.12
CA LEU A 131 -4.03 -6.40 9.51
C LEU A 131 -5.38 -5.83 9.10
N SER A 132 -5.85 -6.11 7.90
CA SER A 132 -7.08 -5.51 7.38
C SER A 132 -8.30 -5.83 8.25
N TYR A 133 -8.30 -6.93 9.00
CA TYR A 133 -9.38 -7.32 9.90
C TYR A 133 -9.51 -6.45 11.16
N TYR A 134 -8.55 -5.58 11.45
CA TYR A 134 -8.67 -4.57 12.50
C TYR A 134 -9.34 -3.28 12.01
N PHE A 135 -9.34 -3.02 10.70
CA PHE A 135 -9.74 -1.74 10.12
C PHE A 135 -10.92 -1.81 9.15
N ALA A 136 -11.29 -3.00 8.69
CA ALA A 136 -12.41 -3.21 7.77
C ALA A 136 -13.26 -4.40 8.18
N GLU A 137 -14.58 -4.33 7.94
CA GLU A 137 -15.51 -5.42 8.23
C GLU A 137 -15.01 -6.76 7.68
N PRO A 138 -15.19 -7.87 8.42
CA PRO A 138 -14.75 -9.21 7.99
C PRO A 138 -15.43 -9.64 6.68
N GLN A 139 -14.63 -9.73 5.63
CA GLN A 139 -15.00 -10.24 4.30
C GLN A 139 -13.78 -10.88 3.66
N ASP A 140 -13.97 -11.75 2.68
CA ASP A 140 -12.85 -12.39 1.98
C ASP A 140 -12.07 -11.43 1.08
N TYR A 141 -12.77 -10.43 0.51
CA TYR A 141 -12.19 -9.44 -0.40
C TYR A 141 -12.44 -8.02 0.09
N ILE A 142 -11.49 -7.15 -0.18
CA ILE A 142 -11.63 -5.69 -0.04
C ILE A 142 -11.55 -5.04 -1.42
N LYS A 143 -12.48 -4.11 -1.70
CA LYS A 143 -12.49 -3.35 -2.95
C LYS A 143 -11.37 -2.32 -2.95
N ILE A 144 -10.59 -2.27 -4.04
CA ILE A 144 -9.55 -1.25 -4.22
C ILE A 144 -10.16 0.00 -4.83
N LYS A 145 -10.03 1.10 -4.12
CA LYS A 145 -10.51 2.41 -4.57
C LYS A 145 -9.55 3.02 -5.59
N ASN A 146 -10.10 3.91 -6.43
CA ASN A 146 -9.36 4.67 -7.44
C ASN A 146 -8.73 3.85 -8.59
N THR A 147 -8.98 2.56 -8.71
CA THR A 147 -8.49 1.73 -9.81
C THR A 147 -8.88 2.28 -11.17
N ASP A 148 -10.14 2.73 -11.33
CA ASP A 148 -10.64 3.30 -12.59
C ASP A 148 -9.93 4.60 -12.96
N LYS A 149 -9.62 5.47 -11.99
CA LYS A 149 -8.83 6.69 -12.21
C LYS A 149 -7.41 6.37 -12.70
N LEU A 150 -6.79 5.33 -12.12
CA LEU A 150 -5.49 4.85 -12.61
C LEU A 150 -5.61 4.29 -14.02
N ALA A 151 -6.66 3.52 -14.32
CA ALA A 151 -6.89 2.97 -15.65
C ALA A 151 -7.03 4.06 -16.72
N GLU A 152 -7.76 5.15 -16.44
CA GLU A 152 -7.84 6.33 -17.31
C GLU A 152 -6.46 6.93 -17.57
N PHE A 153 -5.66 7.15 -16.52
CA PHE A 153 -4.31 7.67 -16.64
C PHE A 153 -3.41 6.76 -17.50
N PHE A 154 -3.48 5.44 -17.30
CA PHE A 154 -2.70 4.48 -18.10
C PHE A 154 -3.14 4.47 -19.57
N LYS A 155 -4.45 4.57 -19.81
CA LYS A 155 -5.03 4.65 -21.16
C LYS A 155 -4.58 5.93 -21.90
N GLU A 156 -4.64 7.09 -21.27
CA GLU A 156 -4.19 8.36 -21.85
C GLU A 156 -2.72 8.32 -22.24
N ARG A 157 -1.89 7.68 -21.44
CA ARG A 157 -0.44 7.54 -21.68
C ARG A 157 -0.07 6.34 -22.54
N LYS A 158 -1.06 5.57 -23.01
CA LYS A 158 -0.86 4.34 -23.81
C LYS A 158 0.07 3.31 -23.11
N LEU A 159 0.00 3.27 -21.79
CA LEU A 159 0.74 2.28 -21.00
C LEU A 159 -0.06 0.96 -20.97
N PRO A 160 0.59 -0.19 -21.19
CA PRO A 160 -0.09 -1.47 -21.16
C PRO A 160 -0.50 -1.82 -19.74
N TYR A 161 -1.76 -2.15 -19.52
CA TYR A 161 -2.26 -2.57 -18.20
C TYR A 161 -3.34 -3.63 -18.31
N VAL A 162 -3.60 -4.30 -17.20
CA VAL A 162 -4.73 -5.20 -16.99
C VAL A 162 -5.34 -4.92 -15.63
N GLN A 163 -6.67 -4.97 -15.54
CA GLN A 163 -7.40 -4.89 -14.29
C GLN A 163 -7.82 -6.28 -13.84
N GLY A 164 -7.75 -6.56 -12.53
CA GLY A 164 -8.19 -7.83 -11.98
C GLY A 164 -8.03 -7.91 -10.47
N ARG A 165 -8.55 -9.00 -9.91
CA ARG A 165 -8.37 -9.33 -8.50
C ARG A 165 -6.92 -9.69 -8.22
N VAL A 166 -6.47 -9.38 -7.01
CA VAL A 166 -5.17 -9.84 -6.50
C VAL A 166 -5.35 -10.59 -5.18
N TRP A 167 -4.36 -11.34 -4.82
CA TRP A 167 -4.27 -12.02 -3.53
C TRP A 167 -3.20 -11.35 -2.66
N THR A 168 -3.61 -10.72 -1.56
CA THR A 168 -2.67 -10.29 -0.51
C THR A 168 -2.39 -11.46 0.42
N THR A 169 -1.11 -11.80 0.64
CA THR A 169 -0.68 -12.90 1.52
C THR A 169 0.38 -12.46 2.52
N ASP A 170 0.30 -12.95 3.75
CA ASP A 170 1.36 -12.73 4.76
C ASP A 170 2.58 -13.64 4.54
N SER A 171 2.48 -14.65 3.67
CA SER A 171 3.56 -15.61 3.50
C SER A 171 3.68 -16.19 2.10
N MET A 172 4.59 -15.62 1.32
CA MET A 172 4.94 -16.16 0.00
C MET A 172 5.41 -17.62 0.07
N LEU A 173 6.01 -18.04 1.17
CA LEU A 173 6.47 -19.44 1.36
C LEU A 173 5.31 -20.43 1.53
N ARG A 174 4.08 -19.93 1.68
CA ARG A 174 2.86 -20.74 1.81
C ARG A 174 1.90 -20.58 0.62
N GLU A 175 2.34 -20.01 -0.47
CA GLU A 175 1.64 -20.01 -1.75
C GLU A 175 1.65 -21.44 -2.37
N THR A 176 0.89 -22.32 -1.74
CA THR A 176 0.82 -23.74 -2.18
C THR A 176 0.02 -23.88 -3.46
N VAL A 177 0.24 -24.98 -4.21
CA VAL A 177 -0.47 -25.26 -5.46
C VAL A 177 -1.99 -25.18 -5.30
N ASN A 178 -2.54 -25.71 -4.20
CA ASN A 178 -3.97 -25.68 -3.95
C ASN A 178 -4.49 -24.26 -3.70
N LEU A 179 -3.75 -23.43 -2.95
CA LEU A 179 -4.13 -22.04 -2.69
C LEU A 179 -4.03 -21.20 -3.96
N VAL A 180 -2.97 -21.37 -4.74
CA VAL A 180 -2.81 -20.70 -6.05
C VAL A 180 -3.98 -21.06 -6.98
N ASN A 181 -4.31 -22.35 -7.12
CA ASN A 181 -5.43 -22.77 -7.96
C ASN A 181 -6.75 -22.17 -7.48
N LYS A 182 -7.01 -22.20 -6.17
CA LYS A 182 -8.21 -21.58 -5.59
C LYS A 182 -8.29 -20.08 -5.89
N ARG A 183 -7.20 -19.34 -5.72
CA ARG A 183 -7.18 -17.88 -6.02
C ARG A 183 -7.40 -17.60 -7.51
N LYS A 184 -6.82 -18.42 -8.39
CA LYS A 184 -7.05 -18.34 -9.84
C LYS A 184 -8.52 -18.61 -10.21
N GLU A 185 -9.13 -19.60 -9.63
CA GLU A 185 -10.57 -19.92 -9.82
C GLU A 185 -11.46 -18.77 -9.35
N GLU A 186 -11.05 -18.03 -8.34
CA GLU A 186 -11.73 -16.82 -7.83
C GLU A 186 -11.42 -15.55 -8.67
N GLY A 187 -10.60 -15.67 -9.72
CA GLY A 187 -10.27 -14.59 -10.64
C GLY A 187 -9.09 -13.72 -10.22
N CYS A 188 -8.26 -14.18 -9.27
CA CYS A 188 -7.01 -13.48 -8.95
C CYS A 188 -5.98 -13.70 -10.07
N ILE A 189 -5.42 -12.60 -10.59
CA ILE A 189 -4.40 -12.58 -11.63
C ILE A 189 -2.99 -12.38 -11.10
N ALA A 190 -2.86 -11.94 -9.85
CA ALA A 190 -1.58 -11.73 -9.19
C ALA A 190 -1.65 -11.98 -7.68
N VAL A 191 -0.47 -12.12 -7.05
CA VAL A 191 -0.28 -12.21 -5.60
C VAL A 191 0.76 -11.20 -5.15
N GLU A 192 0.52 -10.55 -4.02
CA GLU A 192 1.36 -9.54 -3.38
C GLU A 192 1.17 -9.61 -1.84
N MET A 193 1.79 -8.74 -1.06
CA MET A 193 1.84 -8.89 0.40
C MET A 193 1.25 -7.70 1.18
N GLU A 194 0.67 -6.66 0.55
CA GLU A 194 0.36 -5.41 1.25
C GLU A 194 -1.03 -4.83 1.02
N LEU A 195 -1.56 -4.99 -0.17
CA LEU A 195 -2.64 -4.14 -0.69
C LEU A 195 -3.92 -4.18 0.15
N ALA A 196 -4.32 -5.35 0.65
CA ALA A 196 -5.55 -5.46 1.46
C ALA A 196 -5.46 -4.63 2.75
N GLY A 197 -4.35 -4.73 3.48
CA GLY A 197 -4.15 -3.93 4.69
C GLY A 197 -3.96 -2.45 4.42
N VAL A 198 -3.23 -2.10 3.36
CA VAL A 198 -3.08 -0.70 2.94
C VAL A 198 -4.42 -0.08 2.58
N GLN A 199 -5.26 -0.77 1.80
CA GLN A 199 -6.60 -0.25 1.48
C GLN A 199 -7.45 -0.09 2.74
N ALA A 200 -7.44 -1.06 3.64
CA ALA A 200 -8.21 -1.00 4.89
C ALA A 200 -7.81 0.20 5.76
N ILE A 201 -6.51 0.44 5.93
CA ILE A 201 -5.99 1.60 6.69
C ILE A 201 -6.33 2.93 5.99
N CYS A 202 -6.19 3.01 4.68
CA CYS A 202 -6.53 4.21 3.93
C CYS A 202 -8.04 4.54 3.98
N ASP A 203 -8.88 3.54 4.09
CA ASP A 203 -10.32 3.72 4.25
C ASP A 203 -10.73 4.15 5.66
N PHE A 204 -9.95 3.72 6.65
CA PHE A 204 -10.22 4.01 8.05
C PHE A 204 -9.78 5.44 8.45
N TYR A 205 -8.62 5.92 7.97
CA TYR A 205 -8.06 7.25 8.27
C TYR A 205 -8.40 8.30 7.20
#